data_915dd3ce715221092fbf0615c1febe72
#
_entry.id   915dd3ce715221092fbf0615c1febe72
#
_cell.length_a   1.000
_cell.length_b   1.000
_cell.length_c   1.000
_cell.angle_alpha   90.00
_cell.angle_beta   90.00
_cell.angle_gamma   90.00
#
_symmetry.space_group_name_H-M   'P 1'
#
loop_
_entity.id
_entity.type
_entity.pdbx_description
1 polymer ?
#
loop_
_entity_poly.entity_id
_entity_poly.type
_entity_poly.pdbx_seq_one_letter_code
_entity_poly.pdbx_strand_id
1 'polypeptide(L)'
;MTAMRFFMLATVCLSLALAGSPPTVALAQTVDKASTGAASGAFTTHAQRLEKLFDELKHEGNPDAARGIADQIRREWQDSGSASINLLIQWADKAISEEKNAAAFDFLDEAIRLKPDYVEGWNRRATLHFKLGNYRKSMSDINRVLAIEPRHFGALAGMAAIMAQTGRDEMAMKAWERFLEVYPTERQAQKEMGDLAEKLTGQRT
;
A
#
# COMPACT_ATOMS: atom_id res chain seq x y z
N MET A 1 53.92 -26.53 -8.12
CA MET A 1 55.04 -26.35 -7.19
C MET A 1 54.48 -25.70 -5.96
N THR A 2 54.40 -26.50 -4.96
CA THR A 2 54.93 -26.39 -3.58
C THR A 2 54.13 -25.46 -2.71
N ALA A 3 53.31 -25.99 -1.84
CA ALA A 3 53.55 -26.60 -0.52
C ALA A 3 53.37 -25.52 0.57
N MET A 4 52.61 -25.68 1.55
CA MET A 4 52.53 -26.66 2.64
C MET A 4 52.79 -25.99 4.02
N ARG A 5 51.90 -26.31 4.97
CA ARG A 5 52.23 -26.57 6.40
C ARG A 5 52.27 -25.34 7.34
N PHE A 6 51.90 -25.34 8.64
CA PHE A 6 51.77 -26.35 9.69
C PHE A 6 50.95 -25.73 10.85
N PHE A 7 50.03 -26.45 11.44
CA PHE A 7 50.01 -27.05 12.78
C PHE A 7 50.49 -26.16 13.95
N MET A 8 49.67 -25.93 14.96
CA MET A 8 50.03 -26.38 16.33
C MET A 8 48.82 -26.38 17.28
N LEU A 9 48.63 -27.54 17.88
CA LEU A 9 47.83 -27.81 19.08
C LEU A 9 48.62 -27.39 20.32
N ALA A 10 47.94 -26.97 21.38
CA ALA A 10 48.38 -27.13 22.78
C ALA A 10 47.17 -27.02 23.70
N THR A 11 46.70 -28.07 24.15
CA THR A 11 46.59 -28.84 25.42
C THR A 11 46.47 -28.00 26.70
N VAL A 12 45.29 -28.16 27.34
CA VAL A 12 45.00 -28.57 28.73
C VAL A 12 45.72 -27.87 29.88
N CYS A 13 44.92 -27.26 30.76
CA CYS A 13 45.07 -27.39 32.19
C CYS A 13 43.74 -27.34 32.94
N LEU A 14 43.45 -28.43 33.57
CA LEU A 14 42.42 -28.77 34.53
C LEU A 14 42.80 -28.16 35.87
N SER A 15 41.92 -27.33 36.49
CA SER A 15 42.03 -26.99 37.90
C SER A 15 40.67 -27.03 38.59
N LEU A 16 40.53 -27.96 39.44
CA LEU A 16 39.43 -28.25 40.37
C LEU A 16 39.61 -27.40 41.62
N ALA A 17 38.62 -26.60 42.04
CA ALA A 17 38.50 -26.11 43.41
C ALA A 17 37.08 -25.70 43.78
N LEU A 18 36.51 -26.46 44.67
CA LEU A 18 35.69 -26.19 45.86
C LEU A 18 34.59 -25.13 45.86
N ALA A 19 33.44 -25.66 46.08
CA ALA A 19 32.31 -25.29 46.97
C ALA A 19 32.37 -23.94 47.71
N GLY A 20 31.34 -23.16 47.49
CA GLY A 20 30.94 -22.02 48.31
C GLY A 20 29.57 -21.54 47.84
N SER A 21 28.49 -22.09 48.45
CA SER A 21 27.13 -21.59 48.23
C SER A 21 26.95 -20.28 48.99
N PRO A 22 26.59 -19.17 48.33
CA PRO A 22 26.07 -18.01 49.04
C PRO A 22 24.58 -18.20 49.38
N PRO A 23 24.11 -17.63 50.48
CA PRO A 23 22.73 -17.77 50.95
C PRO A 23 21.77 -17.03 49.97
N THR A 24 20.75 -17.75 49.59
CA THR A 24 19.59 -17.19 48.84
C THR A 24 18.83 -16.21 49.74
N VAL A 25 19.08 -14.92 49.53
CA VAL A 25 18.15 -13.87 50.02
C VAL A 25 16.96 -13.83 49.07
N ALA A 26 15.88 -14.43 49.50
CA ALA A 26 14.59 -14.28 48.87
C ALA A 26 14.10 -12.85 49.10
N LEU A 27 14.37 -11.95 48.16
CA LEU A 27 13.65 -10.69 48.05
C LEU A 27 12.29 -11.01 47.46
N ALA A 28 11.29 -11.11 48.34
CA ALA A 28 9.89 -11.06 47.97
C ALA A 28 9.64 -9.70 47.36
N GLN A 29 9.66 -9.62 46.02
CA GLN A 29 9.11 -8.49 45.31
C GLN A 29 7.57 -8.56 45.44
N THR A 30 7.04 -7.80 46.36
CA THR A 30 5.64 -7.40 46.31
C THR A 30 5.46 -6.61 45.01
N VAL A 31 4.91 -7.29 44.01
CA VAL A 31 4.39 -6.63 42.81
C VAL A 31 3.18 -5.84 43.28
N ASP A 32 3.41 -4.58 43.60
CA ASP A 32 2.36 -3.58 43.74
C ASP A 32 1.58 -3.58 42.42
N LYS A 33 0.35 -4.05 42.52
CA LYS A 33 -0.68 -3.95 41.48
C LYS A 33 -1.15 -2.49 41.45
N ALA A 34 -0.20 -1.60 41.12
CA ALA A 34 -0.48 -0.18 40.88
C ALA A 34 -1.10 -0.03 39.50
N SER A 35 -2.42 0.13 39.52
CA SER A 35 -3.24 0.89 38.59
C SER A 35 -2.69 1.05 37.17
N THR A 36 -3.02 0.09 36.32
CA THR A 36 -3.07 0.33 34.88
C THR A 36 -4.33 1.14 34.55
N GLY A 37 -4.41 2.32 35.11
CA GLY A 37 -5.33 3.39 34.73
C GLY A 37 -4.59 4.39 33.87
N ALA A 38 -3.85 3.92 32.86
CA ALA A 38 -3.31 4.80 31.85
C ALA A 38 -4.39 5.01 30.79
N ALA A 39 -4.78 6.27 30.63
CA ALA A 39 -5.64 6.76 29.58
C ALA A 39 -5.32 6.07 28.25
N SER A 40 -6.16 5.12 27.85
CA SER A 40 -6.25 4.63 26.49
C SER A 40 -6.83 5.76 25.64
N GLY A 41 -6.02 6.77 25.35
CA GLY A 41 -6.20 7.54 24.15
C GLY A 41 -6.04 6.54 23.02
N ALA A 42 -7.16 6.02 22.53
CA ALA A 42 -7.18 5.02 21.47
C ALA A 42 -6.44 5.59 20.26
N PHE A 43 -5.17 5.22 20.10
CA PHE A 43 -4.45 5.49 18.87
C PHE A 43 -5.17 4.72 17.77
N THR A 44 -5.95 5.45 16.97
CA THR A 44 -6.65 4.88 15.82
C THR A 44 -5.60 4.28 14.88
N THR A 45 -5.70 2.99 14.62
CA THR A 45 -4.78 2.35 13.67
C THR A 45 -5.01 2.92 12.27
N HIS A 46 -4.02 2.79 11.39
CA HIS A 46 -4.15 3.16 9.97
C HIS A 46 -5.40 2.55 9.34
N ALA A 47 -5.65 1.27 9.58
CA ALA A 47 -6.84 0.58 9.08
C ALA A 47 -8.16 1.20 9.61
N GLN A 48 -8.22 1.53 10.90
CA GLN A 48 -9.41 2.17 11.50
C GLN A 48 -9.66 3.58 10.93
N ARG A 49 -8.60 4.34 10.65
CA ARG A 49 -8.74 5.66 10.00
C ARG A 49 -9.30 5.52 8.59
N LEU A 50 -8.79 4.57 7.81
CA LEU A 50 -9.28 4.30 6.46
C LEU A 50 -10.75 3.86 6.47
N GLU A 51 -11.14 2.93 7.36
CA GLU A 51 -12.53 2.50 7.47
C GLU A 51 -13.48 3.68 7.74
N LYS A 52 -13.12 4.54 8.70
CA LYS A 52 -13.88 5.74 9.00
C LYS A 52 -14.00 6.68 7.81
N LEU A 53 -12.89 6.95 7.12
CA LEU A 53 -12.87 7.83 5.95
C LEU A 53 -13.69 7.26 4.79
N PHE A 54 -13.68 5.96 4.58
CA PHE A 54 -14.52 5.33 3.56
C PHE A 54 -16.01 5.39 3.90
N ASP A 55 -16.36 5.22 5.18
CA ASP A 55 -17.74 5.38 5.61
C ASP A 55 -18.22 6.83 5.43
N GLU A 56 -17.40 7.80 5.82
CA GLU A 56 -17.67 9.22 5.59
C GLU A 56 -17.80 9.54 4.08
N LEU A 57 -16.87 9.06 3.24
CA LEU A 57 -16.89 9.30 1.79
C LEU A 57 -18.16 8.78 1.13
N LYS A 58 -18.59 7.59 1.55
CA LYS A 58 -19.79 6.94 0.99
C LYS A 58 -21.07 7.72 1.29
N HIS A 59 -21.15 8.38 2.45
CA HIS A 59 -22.36 9.07 2.89
C HIS A 59 -22.31 10.59 2.69
N GLU A 60 -21.16 11.15 2.26
CA GLU A 60 -21.03 12.58 2.03
C GLU A 60 -21.75 12.99 0.72
N GLY A 61 -22.78 13.81 0.85
CA GLY A 61 -23.57 14.30 -0.27
C GLY A 61 -23.02 15.55 -0.96
N ASN A 62 -22.11 16.28 -0.29
CA ASN A 62 -21.48 17.47 -0.87
C ASN A 62 -20.20 17.09 -1.64
N PRO A 63 -20.13 17.34 -2.96
CA PRO A 63 -18.97 16.93 -3.76
C PRO A 63 -17.63 17.53 -3.32
N ASP A 64 -17.63 18.76 -2.78
CA ASP A 64 -16.39 19.43 -2.36
C ASP A 64 -15.90 18.88 -1.01
N ALA A 65 -16.82 18.61 -0.08
CA ALA A 65 -16.50 17.91 1.16
C ALA A 65 -16.00 16.48 0.89
N ALA A 66 -16.68 15.74 0.04
CA ALA A 66 -16.29 14.39 -0.37
C ALA A 66 -14.91 14.36 -1.02
N ARG A 67 -14.55 15.37 -1.83
CA ARG A 67 -13.19 15.51 -2.37
C ARG A 67 -12.16 15.64 -1.26
N GLY A 68 -12.44 16.44 -0.22
CA GLY A 68 -11.59 16.59 0.94
C GLY A 68 -11.35 15.27 1.69
N ILE A 69 -12.39 14.44 1.82
CA ILE A 69 -12.29 13.10 2.42
C ILE A 69 -11.48 12.16 1.51
N ALA A 70 -11.74 12.17 0.20
CA ALA A 70 -10.98 11.37 -0.76
C ALA A 70 -9.48 11.72 -0.76
N ASP A 71 -9.14 13.01 -0.57
CA ASP A 71 -7.74 13.44 -0.43
C ASP A 71 -7.11 12.95 0.87
N GLN A 72 -7.89 12.81 1.96
CA GLN A 72 -7.41 12.19 3.19
C GLN A 72 -7.11 10.71 2.98
N ILE A 73 -8.00 9.97 2.31
CA ILE A 73 -7.79 8.56 1.95
C ILE A 73 -6.52 8.40 1.11
N ARG A 74 -6.30 9.27 0.10
CA ARG A 74 -5.07 9.25 -0.71
C ARG A 74 -3.82 9.45 0.14
N ARG A 75 -3.85 10.36 1.11
CA ARG A 75 -2.72 10.57 2.03
C ARG A 75 -2.43 9.35 2.91
N GLU A 76 -3.47 8.69 3.42
CA GLU A 76 -3.30 7.45 4.16
C GLU A 76 -2.65 6.36 3.29
N TRP A 77 -3.06 6.18 2.05
CA TRP A 77 -2.43 5.23 1.13
C TRP A 77 -1.00 5.57 0.77
N GLN A 78 -0.64 6.87 0.69
CA GLN A 78 0.70 7.33 0.35
C GLN A 78 1.72 7.04 1.46
N ASP A 79 1.29 6.94 2.70
CA ASP A 79 2.19 6.60 3.79
C ASP A 79 2.41 5.09 3.86
N SER A 80 3.59 4.66 3.43
CA SER A 80 3.98 3.25 3.51
C SER A 80 4.30 2.78 4.93
N GLY A 81 4.44 3.69 5.89
CA GLY A 81 4.99 3.41 7.23
C GLY A 81 6.51 3.19 7.24
N SER A 82 7.20 3.38 6.10
CA SER A 82 8.66 3.24 5.96
C SER A 82 9.27 4.42 5.24
N ALA A 83 10.18 5.13 5.90
CA ALA A 83 10.88 6.27 5.31
C ALA A 83 11.63 5.91 4.02
N SER A 84 12.24 4.72 3.97
CA SER A 84 12.96 4.25 2.78
C SER A 84 12.03 4.01 1.60
N ILE A 85 10.87 3.40 1.83
CA ILE A 85 9.87 3.17 0.76
C ILE A 85 9.28 4.50 0.32
N ASN A 86 8.94 5.40 1.25
CA ASN A 86 8.44 6.73 0.92
C ASN A 86 9.45 7.51 0.06
N LEU A 87 10.76 7.36 0.32
CA LEU A 87 11.82 7.98 -0.48
C LEU A 87 11.91 7.37 -1.89
N LEU A 88 11.81 6.03 -2.02
CA LEU A 88 11.76 5.37 -3.33
C LEU A 88 10.59 5.88 -4.18
N ILE A 89 9.42 6.06 -3.56
CA ILE A 89 8.25 6.62 -4.24
C ILE A 89 8.50 8.06 -4.70
N GLN A 90 9.11 8.90 -3.85
CA GLN A 90 9.47 10.27 -4.25
C GLN A 90 10.45 10.30 -5.42
N TRP A 91 11.44 9.40 -5.44
CA TRP A 91 12.37 9.28 -6.58
C TRP A 91 11.66 8.76 -7.84
N ALA A 92 10.73 7.82 -7.70
CA ALA A 92 9.90 7.37 -8.82
C ALA A 92 9.06 8.53 -9.39
N ASP A 93 8.39 9.31 -8.56
CA ASP A 93 7.60 10.46 -8.98
C ASP A 93 8.45 11.51 -9.69
N LYS A 94 9.66 11.80 -9.16
CA LYS A 94 10.61 12.68 -9.80
C LYS A 94 11.05 12.13 -11.16
N ALA A 95 11.40 10.86 -11.23
CA ALA A 95 11.79 10.21 -12.49
C ALA A 95 10.65 10.24 -13.53
N ILE A 96 9.40 10.03 -13.10
CA ILE A 96 8.21 10.15 -13.96
C ILE A 96 8.05 11.58 -14.49
N SER A 97 8.24 12.58 -13.63
CA SER A 97 8.14 13.99 -14.03
C SER A 97 9.24 14.44 -15.01
N GLU A 98 10.39 13.77 -14.96
CA GLU A 98 11.53 13.97 -15.85
C GLU A 98 11.53 13.02 -17.08
N GLU A 99 10.43 12.28 -17.29
CA GLU A 99 10.25 11.26 -18.36
C GLU A 99 11.31 10.14 -18.35
N LYS A 100 12.01 9.96 -17.23
CA LYS A 100 13.00 8.89 -17.01
C LYS A 100 12.31 7.58 -16.62
N ASN A 101 11.47 7.06 -17.52
CA ASN A 101 10.56 5.95 -17.23
C ASN A 101 11.28 4.67 -16.74
N ALA A 102 12.47 4.36 -17.27
CA ALA A 102 13.23 3.19 -16.82
C ALA A 102 13.62 3.32 -15.33
N ALA A 103 14.19 4.45 -14.93
CA ALA A 103 14.54 4.69 -13.53
C ALA A 103 13.28 4.71 -12.62
N ALA A 104 12.16 5.23 -13.11
CA ALA A 104 10.90 5.20 -12.37
C ALA A 104 10.44 3.76 -12.10
N PHE A 105 10.52 2.87 -13.09
CA PHE A 105 10.24 1.44 -12.89
C PHE A 105 11.18 0.81 -11.88
N ASP A 106 12.49 1.08 -11.95
CA ASP A 106 13.47 0.52 -11.01
C ASP A 106 13.12 0.90 -9.55
N PHE A 107 12.76 2.17 -9.29
CA PHE A 107 12.36 2.61 -7.95
C PHE A 107 11.04 1.99 -7.50
N LEU A 108 10.04 1.88 -8.40
CA LEU A 108 8.75 1.28 -8.09
C LEU A 108 8.87 -0.23 -7.85
N ASP A 109 9.66 -0.93 -8.65
CA ASP A 109 9.93 -2.35 -8.50
C ASP A 109 10.62 -2.64 -7.17
N GLU A 110 11.58 -1.80 -6.78
CA GLU A 110 12.26 -1.93 -5.49
C GLU A 110 11.30 -1.66 -4.31
N ALA A 111 10.45 -0.61 -4.39
CA ALA A 111 9.46 -0.33 -3.37
C ALA A 111 8.48 -1.50 -3.18
N ILE A 112 7.99 -2.08 -4.29
CA ILE A 112 7.10 -3.25 -4.30
C ILE A 112 7.81 -4.49 -3.76
N ARG A 113 9.08 -4.70 -4.10
CA ARG A 113 9.88 -5.82 -3.60
C ARG A 113 10.07 -5.76 -2.09
N LEU A 114 10.32 -4.57 -1.54
CA LEU A 114 10.52 -4.34 -0.11
C LEU A 114 9.22 -4.42 0.69
N LYS A 115 8.10 -4.00 0.10
CA LYS A 115 6.78 -4.01 0.74
C LYS A 115 5.70 -4.43 -0.26
N PRO A 116 5.48 -5.73 -0.48
CA PRO A 116 4.53 -6.24 -1.47
C PRO A 116 3.06 -5.95 -1.17
N ASP A 117 2.73 -5.55 0.06
CA ASP A 117 1.41 -5.11 0.50
C ASP A 117 1.20 -3.59 0.42
N TYR A 118 2.20 -2.83 -0.01
CA TYR A 118 2.09 -1.40 -0.20
C TYR A 118 1.32 -1.07 -1.48
N VAL A 119 0.06 -0.72 -1.31
CA VAL A 119 -0.91 -0.54 -2.40
C VAL A 119 -0.49 0.53 -3.41
N GLU A 120 0.05 1.68 -2.93
CA GLU A 120 0.45 2.79 -3.80
C GLU A 120 1.67 2.48 -4.67
N GLY A 121 2.56 1.59 -4.27
CA GLY A 121 3.65 1.13 -5.14
C GLY A 121 3.10 0.49 -6.42
N TRP A 122 2.16 -0.43 -6.28
CA TRP A 122 1.47 -1.06 -7.40
C TRP A 122 0.64 -0.05 -8.22
N ASN A 123 -0.10 0.83 -7.56
CA ASN A 123 -0.94 1.83 -8.22
C ASN A 123 -0.11 2.80 -9.08
N ARG A 124 1.03 3.27 -8.60
CA ARG A 124 1.94 4.15 -9.36
C ARG A 124 2.55 3.43 -10.54
N ARG A 125 2.95 2.18 -10.38
CA ARG A 125 3.49 1.38 -11.50
C ARG A 125 2.41 1.10 -12.55
N ALA A 126 1.19 0.81 -12.12
CA ALA A 126 0.03 0.67 -13.00
C ALA A 126 -0.22 1.95 -13.82
N THR A 127 -0.18 3.11 -13.15
CA THR A 127 -0.37 4.42 -13.79
C THR A 127 0.72 4.71 -14.81
N LEU A 128 1.98 4.39 -14.50
CA LEU A 128 3.10 4.56 -15.45
C LEU A 128 2.94 3.62 -16.66
N HIS A 129 2.58 2.37 -16.43
CA HIS A 129 2.26 1.44 -17.52
C HIS A 129 1.11 1.93 -18.40
N PHE A 130 0.05 2.50 -17.79
CA PHE A 130 -1.06 3.10 -18.52
C PHE A 130 -0.61 4.24 -19.43
N LYS A 131 0.16 5.20 -18.87
CA LYS A 131 0.71 6.34 -19.64
C LYS A 131 1.55 5.92 -20.83
N LEU A 132 2.23 4.78 -20.73
CA LEU A 132 3.06 4.22 -21.80
C LEU A 132 2.30 3.27 -22.74
N GLY A 133 0.96 3.18 -22.63
CA GLY A 133 0.14 2.28 -23.45
C GLY A 133 0.28 0.79 -23.13
N ASN A 134 1.00 0.44 -22.08
CA ASN A 134 1.22 -0.95 -21.65
C ASN A 134 0.02 -1.49 -20.87
N TYR A 135 -1.18 -1.45 -21.45
CA TYR A 135 -2.45 -1.73 -20.77
C TYR A 135 -2.51 -3.10 -20.08
N ARG A 136 -1.88 -4.13 -20.67
CA ARG A 136 -1.84 -5.47 -20.06
C ARG A 136 -1.08 -5.47 -18.72
N LYS A 137 0.07 -4.80 -18.67
CA LYS A 137 0.88 -4.67 -17.45
C LYS A 137 0.17 -3.78 -16.43
N SER A 138 -0.39 -2.66 -16.88
CA SER A 138 -1.20 -1.79 -16.03
C SER A 138 -2.36 -2.55 -15.37
N MET A 139 -3.11 -3.33 -16.14
CA MET A 139 -4.21 -4.14 -15.62
C MET A 139 -3.75 -5.21 -14.62
N SER A 140 -2.58 -5.81 -14.83
CA SER A 140 -1.99 -6.76 -13.88
C SER A 140 -1.73 -6.11 -12.53
N ASP A 141 -1.14 -4.91 -12.53
CA ASP A 141 -0.86 -4.15 -11.32
C ASP A 141 -2.15 -3.63 -10.65
N ILE A 142 -3.11 -3.13 -11.43
CA ILE A 142 -4.44 -2.75 -10.94
C ILE A 142 -5.13 -3.91 -10.21
N ASN A 143 -5.09 -5.11 -10.77
CA ASN A 143 -5.65 -6.29 -10.11
C ASN A 143 -4.95 -6.58 -8.77
N ARG A 144 -3.65 -6.32 -8.68
CA ARG A 144 -2.92 -6.45 -7.41
C ARG A 144 -3.34 -5.38 -6.41
N VAL A 145 -3.50 -4.11 -6.84
CA VAL A 145 -4.06 -3.04 -6.01
C VAL A 145 -5.42 -3.44 -5.45
N LEU A 146 -6.34 -3.88 -6.31
CA LEU A 146 -7.71 -4.24 -5.91
C LEU A 146 -7.80 -5.54 -5.09
N ALA A 147 -6.78 -6.39 -5.12
CA ALA A 147 -6.67 -7.53 -4.23
C ALA A 147 -6.23 -7.12 -2.81
N ILE A 148 -5.46 -6.02 -2.67
CA ILE A 148 -5.03 -5.47 -1.37
C ILE A 148 -6.10 -4.53 -0.80
N GLU A 149 -6.59 -3.59 -1.60
CA GLU A 149 -7.65 -2.63 -1.25
C GLU A 149 -8.74 -2.61 -2.34
N PRO A 150 -9.82 -3.35 -2.16
CA PRO A 150 -10.90 -3.43 -3.15
C PRO A 150 -11.61 -2.11 -3.45
N ARG A 151 -11.50 -1.14 -2.53
CA ARG A 151 -12.12 0.20 -2.62
C ARG A 151 -11.16 1.24 -3.18
N HIS A 152 -10.03 0.84 -3.75
CA HIS A 152 -9.05 1.78 -4.28
C HIS A 152 -9.58 2.47 -5.54
N PHE A 153 -10.25 3.61 -5.35
CA PHE A 153 -10.96 4.32 -6.43
C PHE A 153 -10.03 4.75 -7.57
N GLY A 154 -8.75 5.07 -7.31
CA GLY A 154 -7.78 5.34 -8.39
C GLY A 154 -7.55 4.12 -9.29
N ALA A 155 -7.46 2.93 -8.72
CA ALA A 155 -7.31 1.69 -9.47
C ALA A 155 -8.59 1.32 -10.24
N LEU A 156 -9.77 1.55 -9.64
CA LEU A 156 -11.07 1.35 -10.31
C LEU A 156 -11.22 2.29 -11.51
N ALA A 157 -10.85 3.56 -11.37
CA ALA A 157 -10.83 4.51 -12.49
C ALA A 157 -9.85 4.08 -13.59
N GLY A 158 -8.64 3.64 -13.22
CA GLY A 158 -7.65 3.11 -14.16
C GLY A 158 -8.14 1.87 -14.91
N MET A 159 -8.83 0.96 -14.21
CA MET A 159 -9.49 -0.20 -14.82
C MET A 159 -10.54 0.25 -15.84
N ALA A 160 -11.43 1.14 -15.46
CA ALA A 160 -12.48 1.65 -16.33
C ALA A 160 -11.89 2.31 -17.59
N ALA A 161 -10.87 3.16 -17.43
CA ALA A 161 -10.20 3.81 -18.55
C ALA A 161 -9.56 2.80 -19.52
N ILE A 162 -8.88 1.76 -19.03
CA ILE A 162 -8.31 0.72 -19.89
C ILE A 162 -9.40 -0.05 -20.63
N MET A 163 -10.50 -0.40 -19.95
CA MET A 163 -11.62 -1.12 -20.57
C MET A 163 -12.27 -0.29 -21.67
N ALA A 164 -12.53 0.99 -21.43
CA ALA A 164 -13.08 1.92 -22.43
C ALA A 164 -12.13 2.07 -23.64
N GLN A 165 -10.85 2.29 -23.40
CA GLN A 165 -9.84 2.43 -24.47
C GLN A 165 -9.66 1.18 -25.32
N THR A 166 -9.97 0.03 -24.76
CA THR A 166 -9.88 -1.28 -25.46
C THR A 166 -11.22 -1.77 -26.02
N GLY A 167 -12.24 -0.89 -26.07
CA GLY A 167 -13.56 -1.19 -26.63
C GLY A 167 -14.41 -2.14 -25.79
N ARG A 168 -14.08 -2.31 -24.51
CA ARG A 168 -14.80 -3.14 -23.56
C ARG A 168 -15.75 -2.31 -22.70
N ASP A 169 -16.65 -1.58 -23.36
CA ASP A 169 -17.48 -0.54 -22.74
C ASP A 169 -18.38 -1.07 -21.60
N GLU A 170 -18.96 -2.28 -21.73
CA GLU A 170 -19.74 -2.87 -20.64
C GLU A 170 -18.88 -3.17 -19.38
N MET A 171 -17.62 -3.55 -19.60
CA MET A 171 -16.71 -3.78 -18.47
C MET A 171 -16.21 -2.48 -17.86
N ALA A 172 -16.04 -1.44 -18.69
CA ALA A 172 -15.72 -0.09 -18.22
C ALA A 172 -16.86 0.46 -17.34
N MET A 173 -18.11 0.28 -17.77
CA MET A 173 -19.29 0.68 -17.00
C MET A 173 -19.32 -0.02 -15.63
N LYS A 174 -19.12 -1.33 -15.57
CA LYS A 174 -19.03 -2.07 -14.30
C LYS A 174 -17.90 -1.59 -13.38
N ALA A 175 -16.78 -1.15 -13.95
CA ALA A 175 -15.69 -0.59 -13.15
C ALA A 175 -16.06 0.79 -12.58
N TRP A 176 -16.77 1.63 -13.34
CA TRP A 176 -17.31 2.90 -12.86
C TRP A 176 -18.43 2.71 -11.82
N GLU A 177 -19.30 1.72 -11.98
CA GLU A 177 -20.31 1.37 -10.96
C GLU A 177 -19.62 1.08 -9.63
N ARG A 178 -18.61 0.21 -9.62
CA ARG A 178 -17.82 -0.09 -8.41
C ARG A 178 -17.11 1.14 -7.83
N PHE A 179 -16.62 2.04 -8.70
CA PHE A 179 -16.04 3.31 -8.26
C PHE A 179 -17.07 4.15 -7.52
N LEU A 180 -18.27 4.31 -8.09
CA LEU A 180 -19.35 5.13 -7.52
C LEU A 180 -19.99 4.50 -6.26
N GLU A 181 -19.88 3.19 -6.06
CA GLU A 181 -20.22 2.56 -4.79
C GLU A 181 -19.33 3.02 -3.64
N VAL A 182 -18.08 3.39 -3.93
CA VAL A 182 -17.09 3.90 -2.97
C VAL A 182 -17.15 5.41 -2.82
N TYR A 183 -17.26 6.12 -3.96
CA TYR A 183 -17.22 7.58 -4.05
C TYR A 183 -18.39 8.11 -4.91
N PRO A 184 -19.62 8.14 -4.35
CA PRO A 184 -20.84 8.42 -5.12
C PRO A 184 -20.89 9.80 -5.76
N THR A 185 -20.31 10.82 -5.12
CA THR A 185 -20.41 12.24 -5.53
C THR A 185 -19.30 12.67 -6.49
N GLU A 186 -18.46 11.76 -6.99
CA GLU A 186 -17.42 12.10 -7.95
C GLU A 186 -18.05 12.36 -9.34
N ARG A 187 -18.04 13.64 -9.74
CA ARG A 187 -18.75 14.12 -10.94
C ARG A 187 -18.19 13.57 -12.24
N GLN A 188 -16.86 13.40 -12.32
CA GLN A 188 -16.26 12.87 -13.54
C GLN A 188 -16.64 11.40 -13.75
N ALA A 189 -16.64 10.60 -12.69
CA ALA A 189 -17.05 9.20 -12.77
C ALA A 189 -18.54 9.07 -13.17
N GLN A 190 -19.40 9.92 -12.62
CA GLN A 190 -20.82 9.99 -13.00
C GLN A 190 -20.98 10.33 -14.48
N LYS A 191 -20.21 11.30 -14.98
CA LYS A 191 -20.23 11.69 -16.39
C LYS A 191 -19.75 10.55 -17.30
N GLU A 192 -18.60 9.96 -17.00
CA GLU A 192 -18.03 8.84 -17.78
C GLU A 192 -19.00 7.65 -17.87
N MET A 193 -19.66 7.35 -16.74
CA MET A 193 -20.68 6.29 -16.71
C MET A 193 -21.90 6.65 -17.56
N GLY A 194 -22.36 7.91 -17.52
CA GLY A 194 -23.45 8.41 -18.37
C GLY A 194 -23.12 8.30 -19.85
N ASP A 195 -21.96 8.78 -20.27
CA ASP A 195 -21.48 8.73 -21.65
C ASP A 195 -21.40 7.26 -22.16
N LEU A 196 -20.93 6.34 -21.33
CA LEU A 196 -20.89 4.91 -21.66
C LEU A 196 -22.29 4.31 -21.78
N ALA A 197 -23.23 4.68 -20.92
CA ALA A 197 -24.62 4.21 -20.98
C ALA A 197 -25.30 4.66 -22.29
N GLU A 198 -25.12 5.92 -22.70
CA GLU A 198 -25.63 6.44 -23.98
C GLU A 198 -25.03 5.68 -25.17
N LYS A 199 -23.70 5.50 -25.17
CA LYS A 199 -22.99 4.76 -26.20
C LYS A 199 -23.51 3.32 -26.36
N LEU A 200 -23.70 2.61 -25.26
CA LEU A 200 -24.19 1.22 -25.26
C LEU A 200 -25.65 1.13 -25.70
N THR A 201 -26.47 2.14 -25.38
CA THR A 201 -27.87 2.21 -25.83
C THR A 201 -27.94 2.46 -27.33
N GLY A 202 -27.15 3.42 -27.85
CA GLY A 202 -27.09 3.73 -29.29
C GLY A 202 -26.49 2.60 -30.15
N GLN A 203 -25.71 1.68 -29.59
CA GLN A 203 -25.19 0.53 -30.32
C GLN A 203 -26.20 -0.63 -30.44
N ARG A 204 -27.28 -0.62 -29.66
CA ARG A 204 -28.34 -1.64 -29.67
C ARG A 204 -29.51 -1.32 -30.60
N THR A 205 -29.56 -0.11 -31.17
CA THR A 205 -30.54 0.31 -32.16
C THR A 205 -30.00 0.19 -33.57
#